data_85bcd2ac3182355a76e32c28c1a8c7a8
#
_entry.id   85bcd2ac3182355a76e32c28c1a8c7a8
#
_cell.length_a   1.000
_cell.length_b   1.000
_cell.length_c   1.000
_cell.angle_alpha   90.00
_cell.angle_beta   90.00
_cell.angle_gamma   90.00
#
_symmetry.space_group_name_H-M   'P 1'
#
loop_
_entity.id
_entity.type
_entity.pdbx_description
1 polymer ?
#
loop_
_entity_poly.entity_id
_entity_poly.type
_entity_poly.pdbx_seq_one_letter_code
_entity_poly.pdbx_strand_id
1 'polypeptide(L)'
;LTGLFLETSLDVGKAYEDKIEIEDRIVDNCAMQLVINPSQFDVILTTNLFGDILSDEIAGLVDGLGLAPGGNIGKNAAIFEAVHGSAPDIAGQGIANPRALLLAAAMMLEHVNHQEKAIRLRAALKATLNDDNVRTRDLGGNAGTEEYTKAIIQRLS
;
A
#
# COMPACT_ATOMS: atom_id res chain seq x y z
N LEU A 1 19.88 -12.96 14.93
CA LEU A 1 18.67 -13.19 14.13
C LEU A 1 18.73 -12.44 12.80
N THR A 2 19.10 -11.15 12.79
CA THR A 2 19.23 -10.33 11.57
C THR A 2 20.32 -10.83 10.62
N GLY A 3 21.46 -11.30 11.12
CA GLY A 3 22.51 -11.91 10.31
C GLY A 3 22.03 -13.16 9.56
N LEU A 4 21.32 -14.05 10.25
CA LEU A 4 20.74 -15.25 9.62
C LEU A 4 19.71 -14.90 8.53
N PHE A 5 18.89 -13.86 8.78
CA PHE A 5 17.95 -13.38 7.77
C PHE A 5 18.67 -12.88 6.52
N LEU A 6 19.71 -12.06 6.68
CA LEU A 6 20.52 -11.55 5.58
C LEU A 6 21.19 -12.68 4.79
N GLU A 7 21.89 -13.60 5.48
CA GLU A 7 22.56 -14.74 4.86
C GLU A 7 21.60 -15.61 4.05
N THR A 8 20.42 -15.92 4.63
CA THR A 8 19.39 -16.70 3.95
C THR A 8 18.82 -15.96 2.72
N SER A 9 18.58 -14.67 2.84
CA SER A 9 18.05 -13.85 1.75
C SER A 9 19.04 -13.78 0.58
N LEU A 10 20.31 -13.55 0.86
CA LEU A 10 21.37 -13.54 -0.15
C LEU A 10 21.57 -14.92 -0.80
N ASP A 11 21.48 -15.99 -0.01
CA ASP A 11 21.60 -17.36 -0.55
C ASP A 11 20.46 -17.71 -1.51
N VAL A 12 19.23 -17.38 -1.15
CA VAL A 12 18.07 -17.54 -2.05
C VAL A 12 18.23 -16.64 -3.28
N GLY A 13 18.73 -15.42 -3.10
CA GLY A 13 18.95 -14.44 -4.16
C GLY A 13 19.86 -14.90 -5.28
N LYS A 14 20.87 -15.76 -4.97
CA LYS A 14 21.79 -16.34 -5.98
C LYS A 14 21.06 -17.03 -7.15
N ALA A 15 19.87 -17.58 -6.90
CA ALA A 15 19.08 -18.21 -7.96
C ALA A 15 18.45 -17.20 -8.94
N TYR A 16 18.57 -15.90 -8.67
CA TYR A 16 17.94 -14.81 -9.42
C TYR A 16 18.93 -13.75 -9.89
N GLU A 17 20.25 -13.94 -9.72
CA GLU A 17 21.30 -12.97 -10.06
C GLU A 17 21.28 -12.53 -11.53
N ASP A 18 20.72 -13.35 -12.43
CA ASP A 18 20.54 -13.04 -13.85
C ASP A 18 19.29 -12.16 -14.14
N LYS A 19 18.42 -11.94 -13.13
CA LYS A 19 17.12 -11.28 -13.30
C LYS A 19 16.96 -10.03 -12.48
N ILE A 20 17.56 -9.97 -11.29
CA ILE A 20 17.42 -8.87 -10.33
C ILE A 20 18.76 -8.53 -9.71
N GLU A 21 18.97 -7.27 -9.44
CA GLU A 21 20.07 -6.78 -8.62
C GLU A 21 19.66 -6.85 -7.14
N ILE A 22 20.53 -7.39 -6.30
CA ILE A 22 20.28 -7.55 -4.86
C ILE A 22 21.36 -6.84 -4.09
N GLU A 23 20.98 -5.89 -3.27
CA GLU A 23 21.84 -5.14 -2.36
C GLU A 23 21.39 -5.35 -0.92
N ASP A 24 22.35 -5.41 0.01
CA ASP A 24 22.05 -5.26 1.44
C ASP A 24 22.19 -3.82 1.90
N ARG A 25 21.38 -3.43 2.88
CA ARG A 25 21.39 -2.08 3.41
C ARG A 25 21.02 -2.05 4.88
N ILE A 26 21.78 -1.29 5.67
CA ILE A 26 21.47 -1.06 7.09
C ILE A 26 20.18 -0.25 7.18
N VAL A 27 19.28 -0.62 8.11
CA VAL A 27 17.90 -0.11 8.16
C VAL A 27 17.81 1.41 8.32
N ASP A 28 18.68 2.03 9.12
CA ASP A 28 18.71 3.48 9.30
C ASP A 28 19.11 4.21 8.01
N ASN A 29 20.09 3.67 7.29
CA ASN A 29 20.44 4.18 5.96
C ASN A 29 19.30 3.96 4.95
N CYS A 30 18.60 2.83 5.01
CA CYS A 30 17.43 2.58 4.16
C CYS A 30 16.35 3.63 4.39
N ALA A 31 15.99 3.90 5.66
CA ALA A 31 15.04 4.93 6.04
C ALA A 31 15.43 6.32 5.49
N MET A 32 16.67 6.73 5.70
CA MET A 32 17.18 8.00 5.15
C MET A 32 17.06 8.04 3.61
N GLN A 33 17.44 6.97 2.93
CA GLN A 33 17.41 6.90 1.47
C GLN A 33 15.99 6.88 0.89
N LEU A 34 15.03 6.33 1.60
CA LEU A 34 13.60 6.39 1.23
C LEU A 34 13.09 7.84 1.18
N VAL A 35 13.57 8.70 2.06
CA VAL A 35 13.23 10.13 2.03
C VAL A 35 13.97 10.87 0.92
N ILE A 36 15.27 10.58 0.71
CA ILE A 36 16.11 11.30 -0.24
C ILE A 36 15.85 10.90 -1.68
N ASN A 37 15.77 9.60 -1.96
CA ASN A 37 15.63 9.04 -3.30
C ASN A 37 14.83 7.71 -3.27
N PRO A 38 13.52 7.74 -3.05
CA PRO A 38 12.69 6.54 -2.98
C PRO A 38 12.68 5.72 -4.26
N SER A 39 12.90 6.35 -5.41
CA SER A 39 12.84 5.70 -6.73
C SER A 39 13.97 4.69 -7.01
N GLN A 40 14.98 4.62 -6.14
CA GLN A 40 16.02 3.59 -6.24
C GLN A 40 15.56 2.20 -5.76
N PHE A 41 14.43 2.12 -5.07
CA PHE A 41 13.91 0.86 -4.51
C PHE A 41 12.72 0.36 -5.32
N ASP A 42 12.82 -0.84 -5.86
CA ASP A 42 11.68 -1.55 -6.45
C ASP A 42 10.98 -2.43 -5.41
N VAL A 43 11.77 -3.16 -4.61
CA VAL A 43 11.28 -4.05 -3.55
C VAL A 43 12.22 -3.98 -2.36
N ILE A 44 11.68 -3.90 -1.16
CA ILE A 44 12.44 -3.99 0.09
C ILE A 44 12.04 -5.26 0.82
N LEU A 45 13.00 -6.16 1.00
CA LEU A 45 12.85 -7.38 1.77
C LEU A 45 13.40 -7.16 3.18
N THR A 46 12.57 -7.33 4.20
CA THR A 46 12.95 -7.05 5.57
C THR A 46 12.17 -7.92 6.58
N THR A 47 12.59 -7.88 7.85
CA THR A 47 11.83 -8.50 8.95
C THR A 47 10.61 -7.66 9.30
N ASN A 48 9.64 -8.28 9.98
CA ASN A 48 8.33 -7.67 10.30
C ASN A 48 8.47 -6.27 10.94
N LEU A 49 9.19 -6.11 12.03
CA LEU A 49 9.30 -4.83 12.74
C LEU A 49 9.87 -3.70 11.85
N PHE A 50 10.93 -3.99 11.11
CA PHE A 50 11.52 -2.98 10.23
C PHE A 50 10.62 -2.70 9.02
N GLY A 51 9.91 -3.71 8.54
CA GLY A 51 8.92 -3.57 7.49
C GLY A 51 7.79 -2.64 7.90
N ASP A 52 7.25 -2.81 9.10
CA ASP A 52 6.19 -1.96 9.64
C ASP A 52 6.65 -0.49 9.76
N ILE A 53 7.88 -0.26 10.26
CA ILE A 53 8.43 1.10 10.40
C ILE A 53 8.63 1.75 9.02
N LEU A 54 9.29 1.05 8.10
CA LEU A 54 9.60 1.61 6.78
C LEU A 54 8.35 1.78 5.91
N SER A 55 7.37 0.89 6.02
CA SER A 55 6.11 1.02 5.26
C SER A 55 5.28 2.22 5.73
N ASP A 56 5.27 2.51 7.03
CA ASP A 56 4.62 3.71 7.57
C ASP A 56 5.34 5.00 7.14
N GLU A 57 6.67 4.99 7.11
CA GLU A 57 7.47 6.10 6.58
C GLU A 57 7.14 6.34 5.10
N ILE A 58 7.14 5.29 4.27
CA ILE A 58 6.78 5.38 2.85
C ILE A 58 5.34 5.88 2.67
N ALA A 59 4.40 5.36 3.47
CA ALA A 59 3.02 5.82 3.43
C ALA A 59 2.90 7.32 3.75
N GLY A 60 3.69 7.82 4.71
CA GLY A 60 3.78 9.24 5.03
C GLY A 60 4.30 10.10 3.87
N LEU A 61 5.21 9.57 3.06
CA LEU A 61 5.74 10.26 1.88
C LEU A 61 4.76 10.35 0.70
N VAL A 62 3.71 9.52 0.69
CA VAL A 62 2.71 9.44 -0.39
C VAL A 62 1.29 9.81 0.08
N ASP A 63 1.18 10.84 0.93
CA ASP A 63 -0.08 11.38 1.46
C ASP A 63 -0.76 10.56 2.57
N GLY A 64 -0.07 9.59 3.17
CA GLY A 64 -0.46 8.95 4.42
C GLY A 64 -1.07 7.56 4.31
N LEU A 65 -1.30 6.94 5.48
CA LEU A 65 -1.78 5.57 5.65
C LEU A 65 -3.16 5.29 5.02
N GLY A 66 -4.00 6.31 4.85
CA GLY A 66 -5.31 6.18 4.18
C GLY A 66 -5.22 5.75 2.70
N LEU A 67 -4.01 5.73 2.13
CA LEU A 67 -3.76 5.34 0.74
C LEU A 67 -3.01 4.02 0.58
N ALA A 68 -2.52 3.42 1.68
CA ALA A 68 -1.69 2.23 1.65
C ALA A 68 -2.50 0.93 1.82
N PRO A 69 -2.57 0.06 0.80
CA PRO A 69 -3.14 -1.28 0.94
C PRO A 69 -2.09 -2.26 1.46
N GLY A 70 -2.52 -3.24 2.24
CA GLY A 70 -1.72 -4.35 2.73
C GLY A 70 -2.23 -5.71 2.23
N GLY A 71 -1.34 -6.68 2.15
CA GLY A 71 -1.68 -8.06 1.81
C GLY A 71 -0.76 -9.05 2.52
N ASN A 72 -1.37 -10.00 3.24
CA ASN A 72 -0.71 -11.13 3.88
C ASN A 72 -1.02 -12.37 3.05
N ILE A 73 -0.08 -12.84 2.24
CA ILE A 73 -0.28 -13.91 1.28
C ILE A 73 0.46 -15.16 1.74
N GLY A 74 -0.30 -16.17 2.10
CA GLY A 74 0.20 -17.47 2.48
C GLY A 74 -0.03 -18.55 1.41
N LYS A 75 0.40 -19.76 1.70
CA LYS A 75 0.31 -20.89 0.75
C LYS A 75 -1.13 -21.27 0.41
N ASN A 76 -2.05 -21.20 1.38
CA ASN A 76 -3.43 -21.71 1.27
C ASN A 76 -4.48 -20.64 1.54
N ALA A 77 -4.11 -19.45 1.95
CA ALA A 77 -5.02 -18.35 2.26
C ALA A 77 -4.30 -17.01 2.11
N ALA A 78 -5.08 -15.95 1.87
CA ALA A 78 -4.58 -14.59 1.86
C ALA A 78 -5.56 -13.67 2.57
N ILE A 79 -5.03 -12.61 3.20
CA ILE A 79 -5.81 -11.54 3.83
C ILE A 79 -5.38 -10.23 3.18
N PHE A 80 -6.34 -9.42 2.78
CA PHE A 80 -6.11 -8.09 2.21
C PHE A 80 -6.76 -7.04 3.10
N GLU A 81 -6.00 -6.05 3.49
CA GLU A 81 -6.43 -5.07 4.49
C GLU A 81 -5.90 -3.67 4.16
N ALA A 82 -6.48 -2.66 4.79
CA ALA A 82 -5.86 -1.35 4.84
C ALA A 82 -4.81 -1.35 5.96
N VAL A 83 -3.66 -0.72 5.73
CA VAL A 83 -2.56 -0.69 6.71
C VAL A 83 -2.90 0.19 7.92
N HIS A 84 -3.80 1.19 7.77
CA HIS A 84 -4.18 2.12 8.84
C HIS A 84 -4.90 1.44 10.01
N GLY A 85 -4.80 2.06 11.20
CA GLY A 85 -5.51 1.66 12.42
C GLY A 85 -7.01 1.99 12.42
N SER A 86 -7.65 1.82 13.58
CA SER A 86 -9.10 1.98 13.77
C SER A 86 -9.60 3.42 13.87
N ALA A 87 -8.70 4.39 14.09
CA ALA A 87 -9.00 5.81 14.21
C ALA A 87 -10.25 6.13 15.06
N PRO A 88 -10.26 5.77 16.36
CA PRO A 88 -11.44 5.87 17.23
C PRO A 88 -11.99 7.29 17.33
N ASP A 89 -11.14 8.30 17.17
CA ASP A 89 -11.52 9.72 17.26
C ASP A 89 -12.47 10.17 16.14
N ILE A 90 -12.48 9.49 15.01
CA ILE A 90 -13.34 9.79 13.85
C ILE A 90 -14.38 8.70 13.58
N ALA A 91 -14.45 7.69 14.42
CA ALA A 91 -15.40 6.59 14.27
C ALA A 91 -16.85 7.11 14.25
N GLY A 92 -17.65 6.65 13.29
CA GLY A 92 -19.05 7.04 13.14
C GLY A 92 -19.29 8.42 12.49
N GLN A 93 -18.24 9.20 12.22
CA GLN A 93 -18.38 10.54 11.63
C GLN A 93 -18.54 10.53 10.11
N GLY A 94 -18.33 9.41 9.44
CA GLY A 94 -18.47 9.28 7.99
C GLY A 94 -17.45 10.10 7.17
N ILE A 95 -16.27 10.38 7.74
CA ILE A 95 -15.24 11.23 7.12
C ILE A 95 -13.98 10.47 6.71
N ALA A 96 -13.88 9.19 7.04
CA ALA A 96 -12.71 8.37 6.70
C ALA A 96 -12.61 8.15 5.18
N ASN A 97 -11.37 8.20 4.66
CA ASN A 97 -11.09 7.86 3.28
C ASN A 97 -11.13 6.35 3.08
N PRO A 98 -12.00 5.78 2.22
CA PRO A 98 -12.10 4.34 2.03
C PRO A 98 -11.07 3.79 1.03
N ARG A 99 -10.19 4.62 0.50
CA ARG A 99 -9.30 4.29 -0.62
C ARG A 99 -8.35 3.14 -0.32
N ALA A 100 -7.72 3.09 0.86
CA ALA A 100 -6.79 2.03 1.22
C ALA A 100 -7.46 0.65 1.18
N LEU A 101 -8.66 0.52 1.76
CA LEU A 101 -9.43 -0.73 1.74
C LEU A 101 -9.88 -1.11 0.32
N LEU A 102 -10.24 -0.13 -0.51
CA LEU A 102 -10.61 -0.39 -1.91
C LEU A 102 -9.40 -0.81 -2.78
N LEU A 103 -8.21 -0.27 -2.49
CA LEU A 103 -6.97 -0.74 -3.12
C LEU A 103 -6.62 -2.17 -2.67
N ALA A 104 -6.81 -2.50 -1.39
CA ALA A 104 -6.67 -3.86 -0.88
C ALA A 104 -7.67 -4.82 -1.55
N ALA A 105 -8.91 -4.38 -1.80
CA ALA A 105 -9.88 -5.14 -2.57
C ALA A 105 -9.45 -5.35 -4.04
N ALA A 106 -8.79 -4.37 -4.67
CA ALA A 106 -8.20 -4.54 -6.00
C ALA A 106 -7.07 -5.59 -5.99
N MET A 107 -6.20 -5.59 -4.99
CA MET A 107 -5.18 -6.63 -4.81
C MET A 107 -5.81 -8.01 -4.61
N MET A 108 -6.88 -8.10 -3.83
CA MET A 108 -7.65 -9.35 -3.67
C MET A 108 -8.21 -9.85 -5.01
N LEU A 109 -8.78 -8.97 -5.82
CA LEU A 109 -9.28 -9.32 -7.14
C LEU A 109 -8.18 -9.83 -8.08
N GLU A 110 -7.00 -9.23 -8.04
CA GLU A 110 -5.81 -9.69 -8.76
C GLU A 110 -5.40 -11.10 -8.30
N HIS A 111 -5.35 -11.31 -6.99
CA HIS A 111 -4.96 -12.58 -6.39
C HIS A 111 -5.89 -13.74 -6.79
N VAL A 112 -7.20 -13.47 -6.91
CA VAL A 112 -8.20 -14.47 -7.35
C VAL A 112 -8.43 -14.47 -8.86
N ASN A 113 -7.49 -13.96 -9.66
CA ASN A 113 -7.48 -13.94 -11.13
C ASN A 113 -8.62 -13.13 -11.78
N HIS A 114 -9.13 -12.10 -11.11
CA HIS A 114 -10.09 -11.15 -11.66
C HIS A 114 -9.43 -9.85 -12.12
N GLN A 115 -8.39 -9.95 -12.98
CA GLN A 115 -7.55 -8.82 -13.42
C GLN A 115 -8.35 -7.65 -14.01
N GLU A 116 -9.31 -7.93 -14.89
CA GLU A 116 -10.12 -6.87 -15.53
C GLU A 116 -10.90 -6.04 -14.48
N LYS A 117 -11.45 -6.70 -13.46
CA LYS A 117 -12.17 -6.00 -12.39
C LYS A 117 -11.23 -5.16 -11.53
N ALA A 118 -10.05 -5.68 -11.24
CA ALA A 118 -9.01 -4.95 -10.50
C ALA A 118 -8.56 -3.69 -11.25
N ILE A 119 -8.28 -3.82 -12.56
CA ILE A 119 -7.90 -2.69 -13.42
C ILE A 119 -9.00 -1.62 -13.44
N ARG A 120 -10.26 -2.01 -13.62
CA ARG A 120 -11.40 -1.08 -13.58
C ARG A 120 -11.51 -0.36 -12.25
N LEU A 121 -11.38 -1.08 -11.12
CA LEU A 121 -11.42 -0.48 -9.78
C LEU A 121 -10.28 0.50 -9.57
N ARG A 122 -9.04 0.15 -9.94
CA ARG A 122 -7.89 1.05 -9.87
C ARG A 122 -8.07 2.30 -10.73
N ALA A 123 -8.63 2.15 -11.93
CA ALA A 123 -8.90 3.28 -12.81
C ALA A 123 -9.95 4.23 -12.21
N ALA A 124 -11.04 3.68 -11.65
CA ALA A 124 -12.08 4.47 -10.98
C ALA A 124 -11.53 5.22 -9.75
N LEU A 125 -10.69 4.55 -8.94
CA LEU A 125 -10.01 5.16 -7.78
C LEU A 125 -9.07 6.30 -8.20
N LYS A 126 -8.29 6.10 -9.27
CA LYS A 126 -7.41 7.15 -9.82
C LYS A 126 -8.19 8.34 -10.36
N ALA A 127 -9.27 8.10 -11.08
CA ALA A 127 -10.11 9.18 -11.62
C ALA A 127 -10.80 9.97 -10.49
N THR A 128 -11.24 9.29 -9.42
CA THR A 128 -11.87 9.95 -8.27
C THR A 128 -10.86 10.78 -7.47
N LEU A 129 -9.62 10.32 -7.34
CA LEU A 129 -8.56 11.08 -6.68
C LEU A 129 -8.25 12.41 -7.39
N ASN A 130 -8.36 12.43 -8.71
CA ASN A 130 -8.10 13.63 -9.52
C ASN A 130 -9.29 14.59 -9.59
N ASP A 131 -10.43 14.27 -8.96
CA ASP A 131 -11.63 15.11 -8.92
C ASP A 131 -11.67 15.88 -7.60
N ASP A 132 -11.34 17.17 -7.64
CA ASP A 132 -11.27 18.05 -6.47
C ASP A 132 -12.61 18.17 -5.73
N ASN A 133 -13.74 17.92 -6.40
CA ASN A 133 -15.07 18.06 -5.80
C ASN A 133 -15.41 16.93 -4.83
N VAL A 134 -14.74 15.78 -4.93
CA VAL A 134 -15.07 14.59 -4.12
C VAL A 134 -13.89 14.10 -3.27
N ARG A 135 -12.84 14.90 -3.12
CA ARG A 135 -11.72 14.58 -2.23
C ARG A 135 -12.15 14.57 -0.77
N THR A 136 -11.65 13.61 -0.03
CA THR A 136 -11.80 13.54 1.43
C THR A 136 -10.88 14.54 2.14
N ARG A 137 -11.09 14.75 3.43
CA ARG A 137 -10.37 15.78 4.22
C ARG A 137 -8.87 15.56 4.30
N ASP A 138 -8.43 14.32 4.39
CA ASP A 138 -7.01 13.91 4.36
C ASP A 138 -6.31 14.28 3.04
N LEU A 139 -7.08 14.43 1.96
CA LEU A 139 -6.60 14.86 0.64
C LEU A 139 -6.91 16.34 0.33
N GLY A 140 -7.20 17.12 1.37
CA GLY A 140 -7.48 18.56 1.24
C GLY A 140 -8.89 18.92 0.72
N GLY A 141 -9.81 17.94 0.66
CA GLY A 141 -11.20 18.13 0.26
C GLY A 141 -12.16 18.21 1.45
N ASN A 142 -13.46 18.04 1.16
CA ASN A 142 -14.52 18.07 2.17
C ASN A 142 -15.52 16.91 2.03
N ALA A 143 -15.33 16.00 1.07
CA ALA A 143 -16.23 14.89 0.84
C ALA A 143 -16.18 13.88 2.01
N GLY A 144 -17.34 13.33 2.35
CA GLY A 144 -17.46 12.24 3.28
C GLY A 144 -17.18 10.88 2.62
N THR A 145 -17.03 9.84 3.46
CA THR A 145 -16.79 8.44 3.03
C THR A 145 -17.84 7.98 2.01
N GLU A 146 -19.12 8.26 2.28
CA GLU A 146 -20.22 7.84 1.42
C GLU A 146 -20.22 8.56 0.06
N GLU A 147 -19.97 9.87 0.05
CA GLU A 147 -19.89 10.68 -1.17
C GLU A 147 -18.73 10.22 -2.05
N TYR A 148 -17.56 10.03 -1.48
CA TYR A 148 -16.40 9.49 -2.17
C TYR A 148 -16.69 8.10 -2.76
N THR A 149 -17.33 7.21 -1.99
CA THR A 149 -17.71 5.87 -2.44
C THR A 149 -18.70 5.91 -3.60
N LYS A 150 -19.71 6.77 -3.54
CA LYS A 150 -20.69 6.96 -4.63
C LYS A 150 -20.00 7.42 -5.92
N ALA A 151 -19.04 8.33 -5.82
CA ALA A 151 -18.28 8.80 -6.98
C ALA A 151 -17.46 7.69 -7.64
N ILE A 152 -16.90 6.76 -6.84
CA ILE A 152 -16.20 5.57 -7.37
C ILE A 152 -17.19 4.64 -8.09
N ILE A 153 -18.35 4.35 -7.48
CA ILE A 153 -19.37 3.47 -8.07
C ILE A 153 -19.83 4.00 -9.43
N GLN A 154 -20.06 5.31 -9.55
CA GLN A 154 -20.43 5.95 -10.82
C GLN A 154 -19.37 5.78 -11.92
N ARG A 155 -18.09 5.67 -11.53
CA ARG A 155 -16.97 5.47 -12.47
C ARG A 155 -16.70 4.00 -12.80
N LEU A 156 -17.34 3.08 -12.08
CA LEU A 156 -17.29 1.64 -12.36
C LEU A 156 -18.38 1.20 -13.36
N SER A 157 -19.45 1.99 -13.51
CA SER A 157 -20.47 1.76 -14.53
C SER A 157 -20.01 2.28 -15.89
#